data_e36f649242ef311534b810f8021608d3
#
_entry.id   e36f649242ef311534b810f8021608d3
#
_cell.length_a   1.000
_cell.length_b   1.000
_cell.length_c   1.000
_cell.angle_alpha   90.00
_cell.angle_beta   90.00
_cell.angle_gamma   90.00
#
_symmetry.space_group_name_H-M   'P 1'
#
loop_
_entity.id
_entity.type
_entity.pdbx_description
1 polymer ?
#
loop_
_entity_poly.entity_id
_entity_poly.type
_entity_poly.pdbx_seq_one_letter_code
_entity_poly.pdbx_strand_id
1 'polypeptide(L)'
;GLPSSSYEFVPVLLSVKQLVDVTNTKLNTHLETKTKAVQTKAVIKFGEYIHTDKGSYVLTNLRALIADVGPEASLNYLNTTPEEIQIIKDNFKVFLFNVDLSTRAQMVRHRCSWQELSRRYVSGKKQPFEFYISEKMSSLELDWPFDESTIRDIIEGCLRAYNTAIDAGVKPEEARRILPQAMKTTIWGAFQPTQLANFFTLRLDKSAQREIRTVAEAMKELI
;
A
#
# COMPACT_ATOMS: atom_id res chain seq x y z
N GLY A 1 15.20 -13.97 -8.78
CA GLY A 1 14.33 -12.81 -9.01
C GLY A 1 14.27 -11.93 -7.78
N LEU A 2 13.87 -10.66 -7.93
CA LEU A 2 13.62 -9.79 -6.79
C LEU A 2 12.48 -10.35 -5.93
N PRO A 3 12.55 -10.24 -4.57
CA PRO A 3 11.48 -10.68 -3.70
C PRO A 3 10.14 -10.02 -4.06
N SER A 4 9.04 -10.74 -3.90
CA SER A 4 7.69 -10.22 -4.14
C SER A 4 7.39 -9.00 -3.27
N SER A 5 6.66 -8.03 -3.79
CA SER A 5 6.19 -6.86 -3.03
C SER A 5 5.32 -7.25 -1.84
N SER A 6 4.62 -8.41 -1.89
CA SER A 6 3.85 -8.92 -0.76
C SER A 6 4.70 -9.20 0.49
N TYR A 7 6.00 -9.46 0.35
CA TYR A 7 6.91 -9.62 1.50
C TYR A 7 7.15 -8.33 2.29
N GLU A 8 6.78 -7.17 1.76
CA GLU A 8 6.79 -5.90 2.51
C GLU A 8 5.74 -5.87 3.62
N PHE A 9 4.71 -6.71 3.54
CA PHE A 9 3.64 -6.85 4.54
C PHE A 9 3.97 -7.87 5.64
N VAL A 10 5.10 -8.55 5.55
CA VAL A 10 5.60 -9.47 6.58
C VAL A 10 6.60 -8.72 7.45
N PRO A 11 6.23 -8.29 8.67
CA PRO A 11 7.15 -7.59 9.57
C PRO A 11 8.25 -8.54 10.08
N VAL A 12 9.44 -7.99 10.23
CA VAL A 12 10.60 -8.67 10.82
C VAL A 12 11.17 -7.79 11.91
N LEU A 13 11.33 -8.32 13.11
CA LEU A 13 11.96 -7.65 14.24
C LEU A 13 13.34 -8.27 14.47
N LEU A 14 14.37 -7.46 14.33
CA LEU A 14 15.77 -7.88 14.54
C LEU A 14 16.29 -7.27 15.84
N SER A 15 16.76 -8.10 16.77
CA SER A 15 17.56 -7.64 17.90
C SER A 15 18.87 -7.03 17.41
N VAL A 16 19.54 -6.24 18.26
CA VAL A 16 20.85 -5.64 17.92
C VAL A 16 21.85 -6.70 17.48
N LYS A 17 21.87 -7.86 18.14
CA LYS A 17 22.75 -8.99 17.76
C LYS A 17 22.45 -9.50 16.37
N GLN A 18 21.18 -9.77 16.07
CA GLN A 18 20.74 -10.22 14.74
C GLN A 18 21.01 -9.16 13.67
N LEU A 19 20.84 -7.87 13.99
CA LEU A 19 21.17 -6.79 13.07
C LEU A 19 22.66 -6.78 12.71
N VAL A 20 23.54 -6.99 13.68
CA VAL A 20 24.99 -7.10 13.45
C VAL A 20 25.29 -8.29 12.55
N ASP A 21 24.68 -9.45 12.80
CA ASP A 21 24.86 -10.64 11.97
C ASP A 21 24.42 -10.38 10.51
N VAL A 22 23.23 -9.80 10.30
CA VAL A 22 22.72 -9.44 8.98
C VAL A 22 23.65 -8.45 8.27
N THR A 23 24.12 -7.43 8.97
CA THR A 23 24.99 -6.40 8.37
C THR A 23 26.38 -6.92 8.02
N ASN A 24 26.89 -7.91 8.74
CA ASN A 24 28.17 -8.56 8.47
C ASN A 24 28.07 -9.65 7.39
N THR A 25 26.88 -10.11 7.04
CA THR A 25 26.70 -11.11 5.99
C THR A 25 27.17 -10.53 4.65
N LYS A 26 28.18 -11.16 4.04
CA LYS A 26 28.62 -10.82 2.69
C LYS A 26 27.56 -11.34 1.71
N LEU A 27 26.99 -10.45 0.93
CA LEU A 27 26.15 -10.84 -0.21
C LEU A 27 27.01 -11.62 -1.20
N ASN A 28 26.71 -12.91 -1.39
CA ASN A 28 27.19 -13.69 -2.52
C ASN A 28 26.41 -13.27 -3.79
N THR A 29 26.52 -12.02 -4.19
CA THR A 29 25.95 -11.56 -5.44
C THR A 29 27.06 -11.44 -6.48
N HIS A 30 26.94 -12.18 -7.57
CA HIS A 30 27.74 -12.05 -8.80
C HIS A 30 27.59 -10.69 -9.51
N LEU A 31 27.15 -9.67 -8.81
CA LEU A 31 27.05 -8.28 -9.25
C LEU A 31 28.06 -7.44 -8.49
N GLU A 32 29.35 -7.64 -8.82
CA GLU A 32 30.38 -6.66 -8.58
C GLU A 32 30.15 -5.44 -9.46
N THR A 33 29.25 -4.56 -9.07
CA THR A 33 29.25 -3.21 -9.60
C THR A 33 30.37 -2.42 -8.94
N LYS A 34 31.31 -2.00 -9.78
CA LYS A 34 32.55 -1.25 -9.44
C LYS A 34 32.31 0.16 -8.88
N THR A 35 31.36 0.36 -8.00
CA THR A 35 31.17 1.63 -7.31
C THR A 35 31.30 1.42 -5.81
N LYS A 36 32.37 1.98 -5.22
CA LYS A 36 32.66 2.07 -3.77
C LYS A 36 31.66 2.99 -3.02
N ALA A 37 30.37 2.93 -3.33
CA ALA A 37 29.35 3.46 -2.45
C ALA A 37 29.11 2.41 -1.37
N VAL A 38 29.32 2.78 -0.10
CA VAL A 38 28.89 1.98 1.05
C VAL A 38 27.38 1.75 0.87
N GLN A 39 27.01 0.59 0.34
CA GLN A 39 25.60 0.24 0.18
C GLN A 39 25.02 0.03 1.57
N THR A 40 24.21 0.98 2.03
CA THR A 40 23.45 0.80 3.26
C THR A 40 22.57 -0.43 3.10
N LYS A 41 22.68 -1.40 4.01
CA LYS A 41 21.85 -2.61 4.01
C LYS A 41 20.36 -2.25 3.98
N ALA A 42 19.57 -3.04 3.26
CA ALA A 42 18.15 -2.80 3.07
C ALA A 42 17.39 -2.81 4.41
N VAL A 43 17.77 -3.69 5.35
CA VAL A 43 17.16 -3.73 6.69
C VAL A 43 17.33 -2.43 7.46
N ILE A 44 18.45 -1.70 7.27
CA ILE A 44 18.68 -0.39 7.89
C ILE A 44 17.90 0.69 7.11
N LYS A 45 17.96 0.65 5.78
CA LYS A 45 17.33 1.66 4.91
C LYS A 45 15.81 1.69 5.04
N PHE A 46 15.18 0.53 5.21
CA PHE A 46 13.73 0.34 5.29
C PHE A 46 13.25 -0.07 6.67
N GLY A 47 14.14 -0.08 7.66
CA GLY A 47 13.83 -0.39 9.05
C GLY A 47 13.65 0.84 9.90
N GLU A 48 13.00 0.66 11.04
CA GLU A 48 12.83 1.66 12.08
C GLU A 48 13.33 1.11 13.43
N TYR A 49 14.08 1.92 14.18
CA TYR A 49 14.55 1.54 15.49
C TYR A 49 13.45 1.63 16.53
N ILE A 50 13.22 0.51 17.22
CA ILE A 50 12.24 0.40 18.31
C ILE A 50 13.01 0.17 19.62
N HIS A 51 12.79 1.06 20.59
CA HIS A 51 13.37 0.95 21.91
C HIS A 51 12.26 0.58 22.91
N THR A 52 12.53 -0.44 23.71
CA THR A 52 11.64 -0.92 24.77
C THR A 52 12.44 -1.09 26.05
N ASP A 53 11.77 -1.33 27.15
CA ASP A 53 12.39 -1.70 28.45
C ASP A 53 13.17 -3.03 28.36
N LYS A 54 12.85 -3.89 27.40
CA LYS A 54 13.48 -5.19 27.18
C LYS A 54 14.65 -5.17 26.17
N GLY A 55 14.86 -4.05 25.49
CA GLY A 55 15.97 -3.91 24.54
C GLY A 55 15.67 -3.03 23.35
N SER A 56 16.64 -2.97 22.46
CA SER A 56 16.55 -2.23 21.20
C SER A 56 16.47 -3.19 20.03
N TYR A 57 15.58 -2.87 19.08
CA TYR A 57 15.30 -3.69 17.92
C TYR A 57 15.28 -2.81 16.67
N VAL A 58 15.38 -3.46 15.50
CA VAL A 58 15.05 -2.86 14.20
C VAL A 58 13.82 -3.57 13.65
N LEU A 59 12.74 -2.84 13.51
CA LEU A 59 11.54 -3.29 12.84
C LEU A 59 11.68 -3.02 11.34
N THR A 60 11.65 -4.06 10.54
CA THR A 60 11.77 -4.00 9.08
C THR A 60 10.75 -4.95 8.43
N ASN A 61 10.97 -5.34 7.19
CA ASN A 61 10.12 -6.30 6.50
C ASN A 61 10.92 -7.41 5.85
N LEU A 62 10.24 -8.52 5.55
CA LEU A 62 10.89 -9.71 4.99
C LEU A 62 11.57 -9.45 3.64
N ARG A 63 11.02 -8.55 2.81
CA ARG A 63 11.64 -8.19 1.53
C ARG A 63 13.04 -7.58 1.73
N ALA A 64 13.16 -6.65 2.70
CA ALA A 64 14.44 -6.03 3.03
C ALA A 64 15.44 -7.06 3.58
N LEU A 65 14.97 -7.96 4.45
CA LEU A 65 15.81 -9.02 4.99
C LEU A 65 16.32 -9.98 3.89
N ILE A 66 15.44 -10.44 3.00
CA ILE A 66 15.82 -11.29 1.87
C ILE A 66 16.81 -10.59 0.95
N ALA A 67 16.66 -9.29 0.74
CA ALA A 67 17.60 -8.51 -0.08
C ALA A 67 19.01 -8.48 0.51
N ASP A 68 19.14 -8.55 1.83
CA ASP A 68 20.44 -8.48 2.53
C ASP A 68 21.08 -9.84 2.77
N VAL A 69 20.30 -10.90 3.03
CA VAL A 69 20.85 -12.21 3.40
C VAL A 69 20.44 -13.36 2.47
N GLY A 70 19.51 -13.12 1.56
CA GLY A 70 18.94 -14.14 0.69
C GLY A 70 17.74 -14.89 1.32
N PRO A 71 16.95 -15.62 0.49
CA PRO A 71 15.71 -16.22 0.94
C PRO A 71 15.91 -17.35 1.98
N GLU A 72 16.91 -18.20 1.79
CA GLU A 72 17.16 -19.33 2.69
C GLU A 72 17.65 -18.86 4.08
N ALA A 73 18.64 -17.96 4.11
CA ALA A 73 19.19 -17.44 5.36
C ALA A 73 18.17 -16.57 6.12
N SER A 74 17.21 -15.92 5.43
CA SER A 74 16.20 -15.10 6.06
C SER A 74 15.30 -15.88 7.03
N LEU A 75 15.11 -17.18 6.80
CA LEU A 75 14.30 -18.04 7.67
C LEU A 75 14.83 -18.13 9.10
N ASN A 76 16.15 -17.97 9.29
CA ASN A 76 16.78 -18.01 10.62
C ASN A 76 16.38 -16.81 11.51
N TYR A 77 15.81 -15.76 10.92
CA TYR A 77 15.41 -14.52 11.61
C TYR A 77 13.90 -14.39 11.81
N LEU A 78 13.13 -15.40 11.42
CA LEU A 78 11.67 -15.36 11.52
C LEU A 78 11.12 -15.99 12.81
N ASN A 79 11.96 -16.59 13.62
CA ASN A 79 11.57 -17.15 14.92
C ASN A 79 11.43 -16.02 15.93
N THR A 80 10.19 -15.66 16.25
CA THR A 80 9.84 -14.58 17.17
C THR A 80 9.27 -15.12 18.46
N THR A 81 9.64 -14.55 19.59
CA THR A 81 9.04 -14.84 20.91
C THR A 81 7.65 -14.18 21.02
N PRO A 82 6.81 -14.60 21.97
CA PRO A 82 5.53 -13.92 22.23
C PRO A 82 5.69 -12.42 22.52
N GLU A 83 6.75 -12.04 23.22
CA GLU A 83 7.08 -10.64 23.53
C GLU A 83 7.43 -9.85 22.24
N GLU A 84 8.24 -10.42 21.38
CA GLU A 84 8.61 -9.80 20.10
C GLU A 84 7.39 -9.68 19.17
N ILE A 85 6.49 -10.66 19.20
CA ILE A 85 5.19 -10.58 18.48
C ILE A 85 4.38 -9.40 18.98
N GLN A 86 4.36 -9.13 20.30
CA GLN A 86 3.65 -7.99 20.84
C GLN A 86 4.28 -6.66 20.39
N ILE A 87 5.61 -6.56 20.41
CA ILE A 87 6.33 -5.39 19.88
C ILE A 87 5.96 -5.14 18.41
N ILE A 88 5.91 -6.20 17.60
CA ILE A 88 5.49 -6.09 16.19
C ILE A 88 4.06 -5.57 16.10
N LYS A 89 3.11 -6.15 16.85
CA LYS A 89 1.70 -5.73 16.82
C LYS A 89 1.50 -4.28 17.21
N ASP A 90 2.27 -3.79 18.18
CA ASP A 90 2.20 -2.42 18.65
C ASP A 90 2.75 -1.42 17.61
N ASN A 91 3.76 -1.82 16.85
CA ASN A 91 4.54 -0.93 16.00
C ASN A 91 4.38 -1.15 14.48
N PHE A 92 3.75 -2.25 14.04
CA PHE A 92 3.51 -2.51 12.62
C PHE A 92 2.02 -2.66 12.36
N LYS A 93 1.44 -1.70 11.65
CA LYS A 93 0.00 -1.66 11.40
C LYS A 93 -0.29 -1.94 9.93
N VAL A 94 -1.25 -2.81 9.67
CA VAL A 94 -1.71 -3.14 8.32
C VAL A 94 -3.20 -2.80 8.23
N PHE A 95 -3.56 -2.01 7.24
CA PHE A 95 -4.94 -1.62 6.97
C PHE A 95 -5.38 -2.08 5.59
N LEU A 96 -6.65 -2.42 5.48
CA LEU A 96 -7.34 -2.64 4.22
C LEU A 96 -8.25 -1.46 3.95
N PHE A 97 -8.11 -0.85 2.78
CA PHE A 97 -8.89 0.30 2.37
C PHE A 97 -9.77 -0.03 1.18
N ASN A 98 -11.00 0.47 1.20
CA ASN A 98 -11.88 0.51 0.04
C ASN A 98 -12.16 1.99 -0.27
N VAL A 99 -11.43 2.56 -1.22
CA VAL A 99 -11.43 3.99 -1.53
C VAL A 99 -11.52 4.22 -3.03
N ASP A 100 -11.99 5.40 -3.45
CA ASP A 100 -11.94 5.80 -4.86
C ASP A 100 -10.51 6.06 -5.36
N LEU A 101 -10.32 6.04 -6.68
CA LEU A 101 -9.01 6.20 -7.30
C LEU A 101 -8.37 7.57 -7.02
N SER A 102 -9.17 8.61 -6.81
CA SER A 102 -8.69 9.96 -6.48
C SER A 102 -8.09 10.00 -5.08
N THR A 103 -8.78 9.44 -4.09
CA THR A 103 -8.30 9.27 -2.71
C THR A 103 -7.07 8.35 -2.67
N ARG A 104 -7.13 7.22 -3.37
CA ARG A 104 -6.01 6.29 -3.52
C ARG A 104 -4.75 6.97 -4.08
N ALA A 105 -4.90 7.84 -5.08
CA ALA A 105 -3.76 8.57 -5.67
C ALA A 105 -3.04 9.46 -4.65
N GLN A 106 -3.73 9.97 -3.65
CA GLN A 106 -3.13 10.73 -2.55
C GLN A 106 -2.48 9.82 -1.51
N MET A 107 -3.06 8.64 -1.25
CA MET A 107 -2.53 7.67 -0.28
C MET A 107 -1.17 7.14 -0.71
N VAL A 108 -1.03 6.71 -1.96
CA VAL A 108 0.21 6.08 -2.47
C VAL A 108 1.40 7.04 -2.61
N ARG A 109 1.21 8.33 -2.35
CA ARG A 109 2.33 9.28 -2.22
C ARG A 109 3.10 9.14 -0.93
N HIS A 110 2.52 8.50 0.08
CA HIS A 110 3.22 8.21 1.34
C HIS A 110 4.17 7.03 1.17
N ARG A 111 5.35 7.15 1.76
CA ARG A 111 6.39 6.12 1.72
C ARG A 111 6.11 5.04 2.76
N CYS A 112 5.21 4.15 2.43
CA CYS A 112 4.93 2.92 3.15
C CYS A 112 4.67 1.81 2.13
N SER A 113 4.39 0.61 2.55
CA SER A 113 4.14 -0.51 1.64
C SER A 113 2.70 -0.53 1.17
N TRP A 114 2.48 -0.59 -0.14
CA TRP A 114 1.17 -0.63 -0.76
C TRP A 114 0.99 -1.85 -1.64
N GLN A 115 -0.17 -2.52 -1.51
CA GLN A 115 -0.60 -3.62 -2.37
C GLN A 115 -2.03 -3.37 -2.83
N GLU A 116 -2.24 -3.21 -4.12
CA GLU A 116 -3.54 -2.86 -4.70
C GLU A 116 -4.09 -3.99 -5.56
N LEU A 117 -5.42 -4.15 -5.55
CA LEU A 117 -6.12 -5.05 -6.47
C LEU A 117 -5.88 -4.62 -7.93
N SER A 118 -5.30 -5.52 -8.71
CA SER A 118 -4.99 -5.22 -10.10
C SER A 118 -6.20 -5.36 -11.01
N ARG A 119 -6.73 -4.24 -11.48
CA ARG A 119 -7.78 -4.19 -12.52
C ARG A 119 -7.24 -4.45 -13.95
N ARG A 120 -5.97 -4.79 -14.09
CA ARG A 120 -5.42 -5.29 -15.37
C ARG A 120 -5.89 -6.71 -15.67
N TYR A 121 -6.11 -7.51 -14.62
CA TYR A 121 -6.41 -8.94 -14.73
C TYR A 121 -7.81 -9.31 -14.22
N VAL A 122 -8.42 -8.45 -13.42
CA VAL A 122 -9.75 -8.67 -12.85
C VAL A 122 -10.74 -7.73 -13.52
N SER A 123 -11.57 -8.29 -14.41
CA SER A 123 -12.63 -7.54 -15.09
C SER A 123 -13.81 -7.27 -14.17
N GLY A 124 -14.65 -6.29 -14.53
CA GLY A 124 -15.90 -6.01 -13.84
C GLY A 124 -16.91 -7.17 -13.85
N LYS A 125 -16.78 -8.12 -14.78
CA LYS A 125 -17.60 -9.36 -14.80
C LYS A 125 -17.24 -10.32 -13.67
N LYS A 126 -15.95 -10.37 -13.28
CA LYS A 126 -15.46 -11.23 -12.16
C LYS A 126 -15.67 -10.55 -10.82
N GLN A 127 -15.49 -9.23 -10.76
CA GLN A 127 -15.69 -8.42 -9.57
C GLN A 127 -16.31 -7.09 -9.97
N PRO A 128 -17.58 -6.84 -9.66
CA PRO A 128 -18.30 -5.62 -10.00
C PRO A 128 -17.55 -4.37 -9.55
N PHE A 129 -17.71 -3.30 -10.31
CA PHE A 129 -17.19 -2.00 -9.94
C PHE A 129 -18.16 -1.30 -8.99
N GLU A 130 -17.61 -0.66 -7.97
CA GLU A 130 -18.29 0.27 -7.09
C GLU A 130 -17.77 1.68 -7.36
N PHE A 131 -18.61 2.69 -7.13
CA PHE A 131 -18.26 4.08 -7.33
C PHE A 131 -18.59 4.89 -6.09
N TYR A 132 -17.74 5.86 -5.80
CA TYR A 132 -17.97 6.86 -4.77
C TYR A 132 -18.45 8.15 -5.43
N ILE A 133 -19.63 8.61 -5.06
CA ILE A 133 -20.17 9.91 -5.46
C ILE A 133 -20.50 10.64 -4.17
N SER A 134 -19.91 11.81 -3.94
CA SER A 134 -20.25 12.61 -2.78
C SER A 134 -21.72 13.05 -2.84
N GLU A 135 -22.35 13.24 -1.69
CA GLU A 135 -23.74 13.69 -1.61
C GLU A 135 -23.96 14.99 -2.41
N LYS A 136 -23.01 15.93 -2.29
CA LYS A 136 -23.06 17.20 -3.04
C LYS A 136 -23.03 16.98 -4.54
N MET A 137 -22.26 16.02 -5.05
CA MET A 137 -22.21 15.72 -6.48
C MET A 137 -23.43 14.94 -6.94
N SER A 138 -23.98 14.07 -6.12
CA SER A 138 -25.15 13.26 -6.48
C SER A 138 -26.43 14.07 -6.62
N SER A 139 -26.48 15.27 -6.01
CA SER A 139 -27.62 16.19 -6.07
C SER A 139 -27.49 17.25 -7.19
N LEU A 140 -26.39 17.23 -7.98
CA LEU A 140 -26.21 18.15 -9.09
C LEU A 140 -27.01 17.67 -10.31
N GLU A 141 -27.87 18.55 -10.81
CA GLU A 141 -28.42 18.45 -12.15
C GLU A 141 -27.39 18.96 -13.14
N LEU A 142 -27.14 18.21 -14.19
CA LEU A 142 -26.20 18.58 -15.24
C LEU A 142 -26.96 19.22 -16.39
N ASP A 143 -26.60 20.46 -16.73
CA ASP A 143 -27.03 21.12 -17.94
C ASP A 143 -26.31 20.49 -19.14
N TRP A 144 -26.87 19.35 -19.62
CA TRP A 144 -26.34 18.60 -20.75
C TRP A 144 -27.31 18.74 -21.95
N PRO A 145 -26.79 18.98 -23.17
CA PRO A 145 -27.63 19.35 -24.30
C PRO A 145 -28.66 18.28 -24.78
N PHE A 146 -28.67 17.11 -24.13
CA PHE A 146 -29.48 15.97 -24.64
C PHE A 146 -30.45 15.35 -23.63
N ASP A 147 -30.50 15.78 -22.39
CA ASP A 147 -31.50 15.42 -21.39
C ASP A 147 -31.03 15.75 -19.95
N GLU A 148 -31.95 15.69 -18.97
CA GLU A 148 -31.66 15.78 -17.53
C GLU A 148 -30.82 14.59 -17.06
N SER A 149 -29.49 14.63 -17.33
CA SER A 149 -28.56 13.60 -16.94
C SER A 149 -27.95 13.89 -15.56
N THR A 150 -27.91 12.89 -14.72
CA THR A 150 -27.24 12.97 -13.44
C THR A 150 -25.78 12.47 -13.56
N ILE A 151 -24.92 12.80 -12.58
CA ILE A 151 -23.58 12.22 -12.51
C ILE A 151 -23.62 10.69 -12.47
N ARG A 152 -24.68 10.12 -11.89
CA ARG A 152 -24.90 8.67 -11.88
C ARG A 152 -25.07 8.12 -13.29
N ASP A 153 -25.86 8.79 -14.14
CA ASP A 153 -26.09 8.35 -15.53
C ASP A 153 -24.81 8.36 -16.36
N ILE A 154 -23.94 9.36 -16.13
CA ILE A 154 -22.61 9.39 -16.75
C ILE A 154 -21.75 8.20 -16.31
N ILE A 155 -21.72 7.87 -15.01
CA ILE A 155 -20.98 6.72 -14.48
C ILE A 155 -21.51 5.41 -15.09
N GLU A 156 -22.82 5.25 -15.16
CA GLU A 156 -23.45 4.10 -15.79
C GLU A 156 -23.15 4.02 -17.31
N GLY A 157 -23.09 5.18 -17.99
CA GLY A 157 -22.63 5.27 -19.37
C GLY A 157 -21.19 4.78 -19.56
N CYS A 158 -20.27 5.19 -18.68
CA CYS A 158 -18.89 4.70 -18.68
C CYS A 158 -18.83 3.18 -18.44
N LEU A 159 -19.65 2.66 -17.53
CA LEU A 159 -19.72 1.23 -17.25
C LEU A 159 -20.26 0.42 -18.42
N ARG A 160 -21.31 0.92 -19.11
CA ARG A 160 -21.81 0.31 -20.34
C ARG A 160 -20.73 0.28 -21.43
N ALA A 161 -20.04 1.40 -21.66
CA ALA A 161 -18.95 1.48 -22.63
C ALA A 161 -17.80 0.51 -22.31
N TYR A 162 -17.42 0.38 -21.04
CA TYR A 162 -16.44 -0.61 -20.58
C TYR A 162 -16.91 -2.04 -20.92
N ASN A 163 -18.13 -2.40 -20.57
CA ASN A 163 -18.66 -3.74 -20.81
C ASN A 163 -18.74 -4.06 -22.31
N THR A 164 -19.16 -3.10 -23.14
CA THR A 164 -19.17 -3.23 -24.60
C THR A 164 -17.75 -3.48 -25.13
N ALA A 165 -16.75 -2.76 -24.63
CA ALA A 165 -15.36 -2.98 -25.03
C ALA A 165 -14.87 -4.40 -24.66
N ILE A 166 -15.20 -4.88 -23.45
CA ILE A 166 -14.86 -6.24 -23.01
C ILE A 166 -15.54 -7.29 -23.89
N ASP A 167 -16.82 -7.09 -24.24
CA ASP A 167 -17.58 -8.01 -25.09
C ASP A 167 -17.05 -8.04 -26.53
N ALA A 168 -16.48 -6.92 -26.99
CA ALA A 168 -15.77 -6.83 -28.28
C ALA A 168 -14.34 -7.41 -28.23
N GLY A 169 -13.90 -7.98 -27.11
CA GLY A 169 -12.58 -8.61 -26.95
C GLY A 169 -11.44 -7.66 -26.56
N VAL A 170 -11.73 -6.40 -26.22
CA VAL A 170 -10.73 -5.47 -25.69
C VAL A 170 -10.25 -5.95 -24.33
N LYS A 171 -8.94 -5.95 -24.10
CA LYS A 171 -8.36 -6.42 -22.84
C LYS A 171 -8.75 -5.50 -21.67
N PRO A 172 -8.97 -6.02 -20.45
CA PRO A 172 -9.33 -5.21 -19.28
C PRO A 172 -8.34 -4.08 -18.99
N GLU A 173 -7.04 -4.29 -19.26
CA GLU A 173 -5.99 -3.28 -19.07
C GLU A 173 -6.16 -2.04 -19.95
N GLU A 174 -6.83 -2.18 -21.08
CA GLU A 174 -7.16 -1.10 -22.01
C GLU A 174 -8.55 -0.53 -21.74
N ALA A 175 -9.57 -1.38 -21.68
CA ALA A 175 -10.95 -0.99 -21.45
C ALA A 175 -11.15 -0.15 -20.17
N ARG A 176 -10.40 -0.44 -19.09
CA ARG A 176 -10.49 0.29 -17.81
C ARG A 176 -10.19 1.79 -17.90
N ARG A 177 -9.59 2.27 -19.00
CA ARG A 177 -9.30 3.70 -19.20
C ARG A 177 -10.56 4.55 -19.32
N ILE A 178 -11.71 3.92 -19.64
CA ILE A 178 -13.00 4.59 -19.73
C ILE A 178 -13.61 4.85 -18.34
N LEU A 179 -13.18 4.10 -17.32
CA LEU A 179 -13.80 4.16 -15.99
C LEU A 179 -13.40 5.45 -15.26
N PRO A 180 -14.36 6.11 -14.58
CA PRO A 180 -14.12 7.38 -13.91
C PRO A 180 -13.27 7.22 -12.64
N GLN A 181 -12.64 8.33 -12.19
CA GLN A 181 -11.84 8.38 -10.95
C GLN A 181 -12.65 8.08 -9.69
N ALA A 182 -13.98 8.19 -9.77
CA ALA A 182 -14.90 7.78 -8.70
C ALA A 182 -14.94 6.27 -8.47
N MET A 183 -14.35 5.46 -9.36
CA MET A 183 -14.28 4.00 -9.19
C MET A 183 -13.51 3.65 -7.92
N LYS A 184 -14.11 2.79 -7.09
CA LYS A 184 -13.47 2.27 -5.88
C LYS A 184 -12.44 1.19 -6.22
N THR A 185 -11.41 1.15 -5.41
CA THR A 185 -10.38 0.12 -5.42
C THR A 185 -10.08 -0.37 -4.02
N THR A 186 -9.65 -1.61 -3.92
CA THR A 186 -9.20 -2.21 -2.66
C THR A 186 -7.68 -2.16 -2.62
N ILE A 187 -7.13 -1.56 -1.56
CA ILE A 187 -5.69 -1.40 -1.38
C ILE A 187 -5.30 -1.71 0.07
N TRP A 188 -4.24 -2.49 0.22
CA TRP A 188 -3.58 -2.72 1.50
C TRP A 188 -2.47 -1.69 1.72
N GLY A 189 -2.34 -1.20 2.95
CA GLY A 189 -1.23 -0.37 3.38
C GLY A 189 -0.60 -0.93 4.65
N ALA A 190 0.73 -1.06 4.67
CA ALA A 190 1.49 -1.47 5.83
C ALA A 190 2.41 -0.33 6.29
N PHE A 191 2.36 -0.02 7.58
CA PHE A 191 2.98 1.15 8.17
C PHE A 191 3.85 0.79 9.36
N GLN A 192 5.05 1.35 9.40
CA GLN A 192 5.88 1.48 10.58
C GLN A 192 5.52 2.77 11.35
N PRO A 193 5.94 2.95 12.62
CA PRO A 193 5.50 4.07 13.46
C PRO A 193 5.71 5.45 12.82
N THR A 194 6.91 5.73 12.33
CA THR A 194 7.23 7.03 11.69
C THR A 194 6.41 7.27 10.42
N GLN A 195 6.18 6.22 9.62
CA GLN A 195 5.36 6.30 8.41
C GLN A 195 3.91 6.64 8.75
N LEU A 196 3.37 5.98 9.78
CA LEU A 196 2.00 6.20 10.25
C LEU A 196 1.83 7.59 10.86
N ALA A 197 2.78 8.02 11.70
CA ALA A 197 2.79 9.37 12.26
C ALA A 197 2.81 10.45 11.18
N ASN A 198 3.66 10.29 10.17
CA ASN A 198 3.72 11.22 9.03
C ASN A 198 2.41 11.22 8.22
N PHE A 199 1.79 10.05 8.02
CA PHE A 199 0.49 9.97 7.37
C PHE A 199 -0.56 10.77 8.14
N PHE A 200 -0.68 10.58 9.44
CA PHE A 200 -1.63 11.30 10.29
C PHE A 200 -1.37 12.80 10.34
N THR A 201 -0.10 13.21 10.47
CA THR A 201 0.26 14.64 10.48
C THR A 201 -0.24 15.35 9.23
N LEU A 202 -0.10 14.72 8.05
CA LEU A 202 -0.47 15.33 6.78
C LEU A 202 -1.96 15.16 6.44
N ARG A 203 -2.61 14.09 6.90
CA ARG A 203 -3.96 13.74 6.43
C ARG A 203 -5.06 14.02 7.43
N LEU A 204 -4.74 14.22 8.70
CA LEU A 204 -5.69 14.76 9.69
C LEU A 204 -5.74 16.30 9.68
N ASP A 205 -4.83 16.96 8.97
CA ASP A 205 -4.85 18.41 8.81
C ASP A 205 -6.15 18.89 8.14
N LYS A 206 -6.67 20.02 8.60
CA LYS A 206 -7.93 20.60 8.06
C LYS A 206 -7.84 20.99 6.59
N SER A 207 -6.64 21.27 6.08
CA SER A 207 -6.38 21.57 4.66
C SER A 207 -6.37 20.31 3.78
N ALA A 208 -6.29 19.11 4.36
CA ALA A 208 -6.39 17.87 3.61
C ALA A 208 -7.80 17.71 3.03
N GLN A 209 -7.87 17.15 1.82
CA GLN A 209 -9.16 16.85 1.19
C GLN A 209 -10.00 15.94 2.11
N ARG A 210 -11.31 16.19 2.14
CA ARG A 210 -12.23 15.53 3.09
C ARG A 210 -12.13 14.00 3.06
N GLU A 211 -12.10 13.42 1.87
CA GLU A 211 -12.11 11.96 1.67
C GLU A 211 -10.90 11.29 2.32
N ILE A 212 -9.68 11.79 2.06
CA ILE A 212 -8.48 11.21 2.66
C ILE A 212 -8.37 11.53 4.15
N ARG A 213 -8.93 12.65 4.60
CA ARG A 213 -9.01 12.97 6.03
C ARG A 213 -9.93 11.99 6.77
N THR A 214 -11.10 11.67 6.21
CA THR A 214 -12.00 10.66 6.76
C THR A 214 -11.33 9.28 6.85
N VAL A 215 -10.51 8.91 5.85
CA VAL A 215 -9.70 7.69 5.91
C VAL A 215 -8.72 7.74 7.09
N ALA A 216 -8.01 8.85 7.28
CA ALA A 216 -7.05 8.99 8.38
C ALA A 216 -7.74 9.00 9.76
N GLU A 217 -8.91 9.61 9.89
CA GLU A 217 -9.75 9.59 11.09
C GLU A 217 -10.15 8.15 11.45
N ALA A 218 -10.69 7.39 10.49
CA ALA A 218 -11.05 5.99 10.67
C ALA A 218 -9.84 5.10 11.06
N MET A 219 -8.68 5.32 10.43
CA MET A 219 -7.45 4.60 10.81
C MET A 219 -7.07 4.86 12.28
N LYS A 220 -7.21 6.12 12.73
CA LYS A 220 -6.87 6.50 14.10
C LYS A 220 -7.78 5.85 15.15
N GLU A 221 -9.03 5.58 14.81
CA GLU A 221 -9.99 4.90 15.70
C GLU A 221 -9.70 3.39 15.84
N LEU A 222 -8.95 2.80 14.92
CA LEU A 222 -8.64 1.37 14.88
C LEU A 222 -7.34 0.96 15.62
N ILE A 223 -6.58 1.92 16.16
CA ILE A 223 -5.25 1.66 16.75
C ILE A 223 -5.14 2.03 18.24
#